data_57928fc8a5d1da737fb2793ba79ec70e
#
_entry.id   57928fc8a5d1da737fb2793ba79ec70e
#
_cell.length_a   1.000
_cell.length_b   1.000
_cell.length_c   1.000
_cell.angle_alpha   90.00
_cell.angle_beta   90.00
_cell.angle_gamma   90.00
#
_symmetry.space_group_name_H-M   'P 1'
#
loop_
_entity.id
_entity.type
_entity.pdbx_description
1 polymer ?
#
loop_
_entity_poly.entity_id
_entity_poly.type
_entity_poly.pdbx_seq_one_letter_code
_entity_poly.pdbx_strand_id
1 'polypeptide(L)' 'MLKWIERVRVNKENGHYAFIDRFYDTDTMVEYYCYGDNNLTVRVNSDGTPYLHTET' A
#
# COMPACT_ATOMS: atom_id res chain seq x y z
N MET A 1 11.76 -5.68 7.36
CA MET A 1 10.53 -6.38 7.77
C MET A 1 9.33 -5.52 7.40
N LEU A 2 8.29 -6.13 6.83
CA LEU A 2 7.07 -5.40 6.49
C LEU A 2 6.21 -5.19 7.73
N LYS A 3 5.79 -3.94 7.94
CA LYS A 3 4.90 -3.56 9.03
C LYS A 3 3.60 -3.04 8.44
N TRP A 4 2.47 -3.55 8.96
CA TRP A 4 1.13 -3.14 8.52
C TRP A 4 0.83 -1.73 9.00
N ILE A 5 0.24 -0.90 8.12
CA ILE A 5 -0.15 0.47 8.45
C ILE A 5 -1.65 0.55 8.67
N GLU A 6 -2.43 0.24 7.65
CA GLU A 6 -3.88 0.34 7.69
C GLU A 6 -4.52 -0.45 6.54
N ARG A 7 -5.83 -0.65 6.65
CA ARG A 7 -6.64 -1.19 5.55
C ARG A 7 -7.46 -0.05 4.95
N VAL A 8 -7.39 0.09 3.63
CA VAL A 8 -8.10 1.12 2.89
C VAL A 8 -9.21 0.48 2.07
N ARG A 9 -10.42 1.05 2.15
CA ARG A 9 -11.53 0.64 1.29
C ARG A 9 -11.48 1.44 0.00
N VAL A 10 -11.46 0.74 -1.14
CA VAL A 10 -11.47 1.35 -2.46
C VAL A 10 -12.80 1.02 -3.13
N ASN A 11 -13.53 2.05 -3.56
CA ASN A 11 -14.79 1.86 -4.26
C ASN A 11 -14.51 1.61 -5.74
N LYS A 12 -15.11 0.55 -6.26
CA LYS A 12 -15.07 0.20 -7.68
C LYS A 12 -16.33 0.70 -8.36
N GLU A 13 -16.37 0.59 -9.70
CA GLU A 13 -17.57 0.84 -10.46
C GLU A 13 -18.68 -0.15 -10.09
N ASN A 14 -19.92 0.21 -10.37
CA ASN A 14 -21.10 -0.64 -10.17
C ASN A 14 -21.39 -0.97 -8.69
N GLY A 15 -20.97 -0.12 -7.77
CA GLY A 15 -21.26 -0.30 -6.35
C GLY A 15 -20.42 -1.34 -5.64
N HIS A 16 -19.44 -1.91 -6.31
CA HIS A 16 -18.50 -2.85 -5.69
C HIS A 16 -17.40 -2.11 -4.93
N TYR A 17 -16.75 -2.80 -4.02
CA TYR A 17 -15.60 -2.27 -3.29
C TYR A 17 -14.55 -3.36 -3.07
N ALA A 18 -13.34 -2.94 -2.77
CA ALA A 18 -12.25 -3.83 -2.41
C ALA A 18 -11.46 -3.22 -1.26
N PHE A 19 -10.77 -4.07 -0.51
CA PHE A 19 -9.86 -3.63 0.54
C PHE A 19 -8.42 -3.77 0.07
N ILE A 20 -7.62 -2.77 0.41
CA ILE A 20 -6.18 -2.77 0.13
C ILE A 20 -5.47 -2.55 1.46
N ASP A 21 -4.55 -3.44 1.80
CA ASP A 21 -3.72 -3.28 2.98
C ASP A 21 -2.45 -2.49 2.62
N ARG A 22 -2.08 -1.55 3.47
CA ARG A 22 -0.86 -0.77 3.33
C ARG A 22 0.18 -1.29 4.30
N PHE A 23 1.41 -1.43 3.81
CA PHE A 23 2.57 -1.84 4.60
C PHE A 23 3.76 -0.94 4.30
N TYR A 24 4.77 -0.97 5.16
CA TYR A 24 6.05 -0.38 4.83
C TYR A 24 7.18 -1.30 5.34
N ASP A 25 8.33 -1.23 4.65
CA ASP A 25 9.51 -1.94 5.07
C ASP A 25 10.25 -1.09 6.10
N THR A 26 10.50 -1.64 7.30
CA THR A 26 11.13 -0.89 8.39
C THR A 26 12.59 -0.55 8.12
N ASP A 27 13.24 -1.25 7.18
CA ASP A 27 14.65 -1.00 6.83
C ASP A 27 14.81 0.06 5.76
N THR A 28 13.96 0.04 4.75
CA THR A 28 14.05 0.96 3.60
C THR A 28 13.05 2.10 3.66
N MET A 29 12.01 1.98 4.48
CA MET A 29 10.86 2.88 4.58
C MET A 29 9.99 2.93 3.33
N VAL A 30 10.20 2.05 2.37
CA VAL A 30 9.37 1.97 1.16
C VAL A 30 7.99 1.42 1.52
N GLU A 31 6.94 2.09 1.05
CA GLU A 31 5.56 1.62 1.25
C GLU A 31 5.11 0.68 0.13
N TYR A 32 4.23 -0.23 0.52
CA TYR A 32 3.66 -1.25 -0.38
C TYR A 32 2.17 -1.32 -0.21
N TYR A 33 1.48 -1.70 -1.27
CA TYR A 33 0.08 -2.07 -1.25
C TYR A 33 -0.06 -3.57 -1.46
N CYS A 34 -1.02 -4.17 -0.77
CA CYS A 34 -1.37 -5.57 -0.96
C CYS A 34 -2.88 -5.70 -1.15
N TYR A 35 -3.29 -6.25 -2.29
CA TYR A 35 -4.68 -6.63 -2.49
C TYR A 35 -4.82 -8.12 -2.62
N GLY A 36 -5.76 -8.66 -1.85
CA GLY A 36 -5.92 -10.10 -1.77
C GLY A 36 -4.73 -10.73 -1.06
N ASP A 37 -4.50 -12.00 -1.31
CA ASP A 37 -3.58 -12.77 -0.49
C ASP A 37 -2.12 -12.70 -0.93
N ASN A 38 -1.82 -12.34 -2.18
CA ASN A 38 -0.46 -12.46 -2.71
C ASN A 38 -0.02 -11.35 -3.66
N ASN A 39 -0.72 -10.23 -3.70
CA ASN A 39 -0.44 -9.17 -4.69
C ASN A 39 0.21 -7.97 -4.02
N LEU A 40 1.50 -8.08 -3.72
CA LEU A 40 2.27 -6.99 -3.14
C LEU A 40 2.82 -6.08 -4.23
N THR A 41 2.50 -4.79 -4.15
CA THR A 41 2.89 -3.78 -5.13
C THR A 41 3.54 -2.59 -4.43
N VAL A 42 4.67 -2.12 -4.95
CA VAL A 42 5.34 -0.93 -4.42
C VAL A 42 4.49 0.30 -4.71
N ARG A 43 4.26 1.12 -3.68
CA ARG A 43 3.66 2.44 -3.85
C ARG A 43 4.69 3.38 -4.44
N VAL A 44 4.32 4.09 -5.53
CA VAL A 44 5.23 5.02 -6.20
C VAL A 44 4.67 6.43 -6.20
N ASN A 45 5.57 7.40 -6.26
CA ASN A 45 5.24 8.79 -6.49
C ASN A 45 4.86 9.02 -7.96
N SER A 46 4.36 10.21 -8.28
CA SER A 46 3.96 10.54 -9.65
C SER A 46 5.12 10.49 -10.64
N ASP A 47 6.36 10.62 -10.17
CA ASP A 47 7.57 10.53 -11.00
C ASP A 47 8.12 9.10 -11.13
N GLY A 48 7.45 8.12 -10.54
CA GLY A 48 7.85 6.71 -10.60
C GLY A 48 8.82 6.28 -9.50
N THR A 49 9.25 7.18 -8.63
CA THR A 49 10.12 6.80 -7.50
C THR A 49 9.31 6.18 -6.36
N PRO A 50 9.91 5.26 -5.58
CA PRO A 50 9.20 4.66 -4.44
C PRO A 50 8.78 5.70 -3.40
N TYR A 51 7.56 5.56 -2.91
CA TYR A 51 7.06 6.40 -1.83
C TYR A 51 7.67 5.97 -0.50
N LEU A 52 8.27 6.90 0.23
CA LEU A 52 8.85 6.61 1.53
C LEU A 52 7.87 6.96 2.65
N HIS A 53 7.67 6.00 3.56
CA HIS A 53 6.80 6.17 4.71
C HIS A 53 7.42 7.21 5.67
N THR A 54 6.58 8.15 6.12
CA THR A 54 6.99 9.10 7.15
C THR A 54 6.20 8.83 8.42
N GLU A 55 6.89 8.57 9.50
CA GLU A 55 6.26 8.44 10.81
C GLU A 55 6.09 9.82 11.42
N THR A 56 4.88 10.08 11.88
CA THR A 56 4.55 11.32 12.58
C THR A 56 4.31 11.06 14.06
#